data_87946054efba00a2ab933310f825a544
#
_entry.id   87946054efba00a2ab933310f825a544
#
_cell.length_a   1.000
_cell.length_b   1.000
_cell.length_c   1.000
_cell.angle_alpha   90.00
_cell.angle_beta   90.00
_cell.angle_gamma   90.00
#
_symmetry.space_group_name_H-M   'P 1'
#
loop_
_entity.id
_entity.type
_entity.pdbx_description
1 polymer ?
#
loop_
_entity_poly.entity_id
_entity_poly.type
_entity_poly.pdbx_seq_one_letter_code
_entity_poly.pdbx_strand_id
1 'polypeptide(L)'
;MSRASAFIPHLVERGELDILVSGKDVNVTLNYPVKYRLAGAGFVFGRHGSFNWWQTLAIQRPWQLLSDSRQLPLHDYDLVINDFEPVSALAARRQKYRHIVGLSHQASFLSPLAPRPAHLKAPHAEWLFQNYASCARSIGLHFESYDDFIYTPVIRPGIRALQTSRDNPEILVYLPAYGDNLLRDFLSRYGPEQEWVIFSKTVQESIKEGRFTWHPAGDALFLQHLEHASGVLCGAGFETPAETLFLGKKLMVIPMKHQFEQACNAEALRRMGVAVGQGLDAAAGITLREWLPQPPAPPKAWPDHSHHLVELCFDMSGQST
;
A
#
# COMPACT_ATOMS: atom_id res chain seq x y z
N MET A 1 -5.72 -1.92 -2.96
CA MET A 1 -7.19 -1.88 -3.12
C MET A 1 -7.77 -0.49 -3.01
N SER A 2 -7.21 0.42 -2.26
CA SER A 2 -7.60 1.84 -2.29
C SER A 2 -7.49 2.43 -3.71
N ARG A 3 -6.45 2.06 -4.47
CA ARG A 3 -6.26 2.49 -5.87
C ARG A 3 -7.36 2.03 -6.82
N ALA A 4 -7.91 0.83 -6.65
CA ALA A 4 -8.95 0.30 -7.53
C ALA A 4 -10.15 1.26 -7.63
N SER A 5 -10.51 1.94 -6.53
CA SER A 5 -11.61 2.92 -6.53
C SER A 5 -11.37 4.11 -7.46
N ALA A 6 -10.11 4.45 -7.76
CA ALA A 6 -9.78 5.52 -8.70
C ALA A 6 -9.85 5.05 -10.17
N PHE A 7 -9.62 3.76 -10.44
CA PHE A 7 -9.64 3.21 -11.80
C PHE A 7 -11.03 2.73 -12.25
N ILE A 8 -11.85 2.23 -11.31
CA ILE A 8 -13.17 1.64 -11.61
C ILE A 8 -14.04 2.57 -12.49
N PRO A 9 -14.22 3.87 -12.21
CA PRO A 9 -15.04 4.73 -13.04
C PRO A 9 -14.61 4.75 -14.52
N HIS A 10 -13.30 4.90 -14.75
CA HIS A 10 -12.73 4.97 -16.10
C HIS A 10 -12.79 3.63 -16.84
N LEU A 11 -12.68 2.51 -16.10
CA LEU A 11 -12.81 1.18 -16.69
C LEU A 11 -14.25 0.88 -17.09
N VAL A 12 -15.24 1.28 -16.28
CA VAL A 12 -16.68 1.11 -16.56
C VAL A 12 -17.11 1.95 -17.79
N GLU A 13 -16.51 3.10 -18.01
CA GLU A 13 -16.75 3.91 -19.21
C GLU A 13 -16.26 3.23 -20.49
N ARG A 14 -15.29 2.32 -20.39
CA ARG A 14 -14.71 1.59 -21.53
C ARG A 14 -15.42 0.26 -21.83
N GLY A 15 -16.19 -0.30 -20.90
CA GLY A 15 -16.89 -1.55 -21.11
C GLY A 15 -17.31 -2.28 -19.85
N GLU A 16 -17.64 -3.55 -19.98
CA GLU A 16 -17.97 -4.39 -18.84
C GLU A 16 -16.73 -4.68 -17.99
N LEU A 17 -16.87 -4.50 -16.67
CA LEU A 17 -15.80 -4.68 -15.71
C LEU A 17 -16.08 -5.84 -14.78
N ASP A 18 -15.18 -6.79 -14.72
CA ASP A 18 -15.16 -7.85 -13.72
C ASP A 18 -13.96 -7.65 -12.76
N ILE A 19 -14.19 -7.81 -11.46
CA ILE A 19 -13.15 -7.68 -10.46
C ILE A 19 -12.80 -9.06 -9.88
N LEU A 20 -11.50 -9.36 -9.89
CA LEU A 20 -10.91 -10.49 -9.21
C LEU A 20 -10.17 -10.01 -7.97
N VAL A 21 -10.41 -10.67 -6.85
CA VAL A 21 -9.69 -10.47 -5.59
C VAL A 21 -9.14 -11.81 -5.12
N SER A 22 -7.85 -11.85 -4.79
CA SER A 22 -7.22 -13.04 -4.23
C SER A 22 -6.55 -12.75 -2.89
N GLY A 23 -6.57 -13.73 -1.97
CA GLY A 23 -5.98 -13.64 -0.63
C GLY A 23 -6.86 -14.24 0.45
N LYS A 24 -6.29 -14.54 1.63
CA LYS A 24 -6.99 -15.26 2.71
C LYS A 24 -7.96 -14.39 3.52
N ASP A 25 -7.67 -13.12 3.72
CA ASP A 25 -8.41 -12.21 4.62
C ASP A 25 -8.87 -10.95 3.88
N VAL A 26 -9.39 -11.15 2.67
CA VAL A 26 -9.77 -10.01 1.84
C VAL A 26 -11.21 -9.60 2.15
N ASN A 27 -11.42 -8.94 3.28
CA ASN A 27 -12.62 -8.14 3.55
C ASN A 27 -12.47 -6.77 2.88
N VAL A 28 -12.53 -6.77 1.55
CA VAL A 28 -12.51 -5.53 0.78
C VAL A 28 -13.92 -5.12 0.48
N THR A 29 -14.30 -3.97 0.97
CA THR A 29 -15.50 -3.27 0.53
C THR A 29 -15.09 -2.39 -0.66
N LEU A 30 -15.34 -2.85 -1.86
CA LEU A 30 -15.30 -2.03 -3.06
C LEU A 30 -16.75 -1.61 -3.37
N ASN A 31 -16.95 -0.37 -3.80
CA ASN A 31 -18.25 0.08 -4.31
C ASN A 31 -18.55 -0.50 -5.71
N TYR A 32 -18.10 -1.72 -5.96
CA TYR A 32 -18.30 -2.46 -7.20
C TYR A 32 -18.32 -3.98 -6.94
N PRO A 33 -19.13 -4.76 -7.66
CA PRO A 33 -19.22 -6.21 -7.45
C PRO A 33 -17.88 -6.93 -7.69
N VAL A 34 -17.53 -7.85 -6.82
CA VAL A 34 -16.38 -8.74 -6.99
C VAL A 34 -16.88 -10.07 -7.56
N LYS A 35 -16.51 -10.39 -8.80
CA LYS A 35 -16.94 -11.61 -9.51
C LYS A 35 -16.12 -12.82 -9.07
N TYR A 36 -14.80 -12.67 -8.93
CA TYR A 36 -13.92 -13.78 -8.56
C TYR A 36 -13.27 -13.51 -7.20
N ARG A 37 -13.47 -14.46 -6.27
CA ARG A 37 -12.80 -14.48 -4.97
C ARG A 37 -11.98 -15.75 -4.87
N LEU A 38 -10.67 -15.62 -4.96
CA LEU A 38 -9.74 -16.75 -5.01
C LEU A 38 -8.86 -16.79 -3.76
N ALA A 39 -8.39 -17.97 -3.41
CA ALA A 39 -7.52 -18.12 -2.23
C ALA A 39 -6.17 -17.39 -2.39
N GLY A 40 -5.69 -17.27 -3.61
CA GLY A 40 -4.44 -16.58 -3.92
C GLY A 40 -3.23 -17.19 -3.20
N ALA A 41 -2.14 -16.41 -3.19
CA ALA A 41 -0.97 -16.69 -2.38
C ALA A 41 -0.87 -15.63 -1.27
N GLY A 42 -0.93 -16.06 0.00
CA GLY A 42 -0.88 -15.16 1.15
C GLY A 42 0.51 -15.02 1.73
N PHE A 43 0.84 -13.83 2.23
CA PHE A 43 2.05 -13.60 3.02
C PHE A 43 1.72 -13.63 4.51
N VAL A 44 2.59 -14.25 5.33
CA VAL A 44 2.42 -14.32 6.79
C VAL A 44 3.41 -13.41 7.47
N PHE A 45 2.89 -12.54 8.33
CA PHE A 45 3.69 -11.62 9.14
C PHE A 45 3.69 -12.10 10.60
N GLY A 46 4.87 -12.14 11.22
CA GLY A 46 5.04 -12.49 12.64
C GLY A 46 4.62 -11.35 13.58
N ARG A 47 4.41 -11.67 14.87
CA ARG A 47 3.92 -10.74 15.91
C ARG A 47 4.77 -9.47 16.13
N HIS A 48 6.02 -9.46 15.68
CA HIS A 48 6.95 -8.32 15.81
C HIS A 48 7.19 -7.61 14.46
N GLY A 49 6.25 -7.72 13.52
CA GLY A 49 6.37 -7.10 12.20
C GLY A 49 7.42 -7.76 11.30
N SER A 50 7.82 -9.00 11.59
CA SER A 50 8.78 -9.76 10.77
C SER A 50 8.06 -10.60 9.72
N PHE A 51 8.61 -10.66 8.52
CA PHE A 51 8.14 -11.56 7.47
C PHE A 51 8.58 -13.00 7.78
N ASN A 52 7.64 -13.94 7.81
CA ASN A 52 7.93 -15.34 8.11
C ASN A 52 7.89 -16.20 6.83
N TRP A 53 9.05 -16.43 6.23
CA TRP A 53 9.21 -17.23 5.02
C TRP A 53 8.68 -18.66 5.16
N TRP A 54 8.96 -19.34 6.29
CA TRP A 54 8.54 -20.72 6.51
C TRP A 54 7.04 -20.85 6.65
N GLN A 55 6.40 -19.94 7.37
CA GLN A 55 4.94 -19.92 7.47
C GLN A 55 4.29 -19.49 6.15
N THR A 56 4.91 -18.56 5.42
CA THR A 56 4.44 -18.18 4.08
C THR A 56 4.49 -19.38 3.13
N LEU A 57 5.59 -20.13 3.08
CA LEU A 57 5.69 -21.35 2.27
C LEU A 57 4.69 -22.43 2.72
N ALA A 58 4.53 -22.65 4.03
CA ALA A 58 3.62 -23.67 4.58
C ALA A 58 2.14 -23.37 4.30
N ILE A 59 1.78 -22.09 4.13
CA ILE A 59 0.40 -21.69 3.83
C ILE A 59 0.13 -21.66 2.33
N GLN A 60 1.19 -21.62 1.48
CA GLN A 60 1.02 -21.69 0.04
C GLN A 60 0.38 -23.02 -0.33
N ARG A 61 -0.74 -22.94 -1.03
CA ARG A 61 -1.37 -24.12 -1.66
C ARG A 61 -1.08 -24.07 -3.15
N PRO A 62 0.09 -24.54 -3.61
CA PRO A 62 0.48 -24.43 -5.02
C PRO A 62 -0.53 -25.12 -5.95
N TRP A 63 -1.14 -26.19 -5.48
CA TRP A 63 -2.21 -26.88 -6.22
C TRP A 63 -3.47 -26.04 -6.36
N GLN A 64 -3.83 -25.26 -5.33
CA GLN A 64 -4.97 -24.33 -5.38
C GLN A 64 -4.67 -23.19 -6.37
N LEU A 65 -3.48 -22.59 -6.28
CA LEU A 65 -3.04 -21.56 -7.22
C LEU A 65 -3.07 -22.06 -8.67
N LEU A 66 -2.61 -23.29 -8.89
CA LEU A 66 -2.65 -23.95 -10.20
C LEU A 66 -4.08 -24.22 -10.66
N SER A 67 -4.95 -24.69 -9.77
CA SER A 67 -6.37 -24.94 -10.05
C SER A 67 -7.08 -23.64 -10.41
N ASP A 68 -6.95 -22.62 -9.58
CA ASP A 68 -7.58 -21.31 -9.76
C ASP A 68 -7.11 -20.67 -11.08
N SER A 69 -5.81 -20.76 -11.39
CA SER A 69 -5.26 -20.22 -12.65
C SER A 69 -5.76 -20.93 -13.91
N ARG A 70 -6.20 -22.19 -13.81
CA ARG A 70 -6.78 -22.94 -14.94
C ARG A 70 -8.23 -22.56 -15.22
N GLN A 71 -8.96 -22.13 -14.18
CA GLN A 71 -10.39 -21.86 -14.26
C GLN A 71 -10.71 -20.42 -14.66
N LEU A 72 -9.70 -19.52 -14.65
CA LEU A 72 -9.92 -18.13 -15.07
C LEU A 72 -10.08 -18.05 -16.59
N PRO A 73 -11.22 -17.58 -17.12
CA PRO A 73 -11.51 -17.51 -18.54
C PRO A 73 -10.90 -16.21 -19.12
N LEU A 74 -9.57 -16.10 -19.16
CA LEU A 74 -8.91 -14.84 -19.57
C LEU A 74 -9.21 -14.47 -21.02
N HIS A 75 -9.50 -15.43 -21.89
CA HIS A 75 -9.83 -15.19 -23.29
C HIS A 75 -11.21 -14.56 -23.50
N ASP A 76 -12.04 -14.47 -22.44
CA ASP A 76 -13.33 -13.78 -22.47
C ASP A 76 -13.17 -12.26 -22.23
N TYR A 77 -11.95 -11.80 -21.91
CA TYR A 77 -11.62 -10.40 -21.62
C TYR A 77 -10.73 -9.80 -22.70
N ASP A 78 -10.99 -8.55 -23.07
CA ASP A 78 -10.15 -7.78 -23.97
C ASP A 78 -8.87 -7.30 -23.30
N LEU A 79 -8.94 -6.98 -22.00
CA LEU A 79 -7.82 -6.51 -21.19
C LEU A 79 -7.91 -7.07 -19.77
N VAL A 80 -6.76 -7.47 -19.22
CA VAL A 80 -6.60 -7.78 -17.80
C VAL A 80 -5.59 -6.79 -17.20
N ILE A 81 -6.00 -6.03 -16.19
CA ILE A 81 -5.10 -5.18 -15.40
C ILE A 81 -4.75 -5.94 -14.12
N ASN A 82 -3.46 -6.16 -13.91
CA ASN A 82 -2.94 -6.93 -12.78
C ASN A 82 -2.27 -6.02 -11.75
N ASP A 83 -2.84 -5.92 -10.55
CA ASP A 83 -2.23 -5.20 -9.42
C ASP A 83 -1.46 -6.19 -8.52
N PHE A 84 -0.33 -6.67 -9.03
CA PHE A 84 0.57 -7.62 -8.36
C PHE A 84 -0.13 -8.90 -7.84
N GLU A 85 -1.06 -9.43 -8.63
CA GLU A 85 -1.90 -10.57 -8.29
C GLU A 85 -1.39 -11.85 -8.99
N PRO A 86 -1.01 -12.90 -8.25
CA PRO A 86 -0.30 -14.04 -8.82
C PRO A 86 -1.17 -15.01 -9.61
N VAL A 87 -2.48 -15.12 -9.31
CA VAL A 87 -3.36 -16.11 -9.98
C VAL A 87 -3.60 -15.73 -11.43
N SER A 88 -3.98 -14.47 -11.68
CA SER A 88 -4.21 -13.97 -13.04
C SER A 88 -2.92 -13.87 -13.84
N ALA A 89 -1.79 -13.51 -13.23
CA ALA A 89 -0.48 -13.53 -13.88
C ALA A 89 -0.06 -14.96 -14.30
N LEU A 90 -0.27 -15.95 -13.41
CA LEU A 90 -0.01 -17.35 -13.73
C LEU A 90 -0.95 -17.88 -14.81
N ALA A 91 -2.25 -17.52 -14.74
CA ALA A 91 -3.25 -17.89 -15.75
C ALA A 91 -2.86 -17.35 -17.13
N ALA A 92 -2.48 -16.07 -17.22
CA ALA A 92 -2.06 -15.44 -18.47
C ALA A 92 -0.85 -16.14 -19.09
N ARG A 93 0.18 -16.46 -18.27
CA ARG A 93 1.35 -17.19 -18.74
C ARG A 93 1.00 -18.60 -19.25
N ARG A 94 0.11 -19.33 -18.57
CA ARG A 94 -0.29 -20.69 -18.94
C ARG A 94 -1.16 -20.72 -20.20
N GLN A 95 -2.09 -19.79 -20.30
CA GLN A 95 -3.03 -19.66 -21.42
C GLN A 95 -2.43 -18.92 -22.61
N LYS A 96 -1.17 -18.44 -22.48
CA LYS A 96 -0.49 -17.56 -23.47
C LYS A 96 -1.30 -16.31 -23.79
N TYR A 97 -2.08 -15.84 -22.81
CA TYR A 97 -2.87 -14.62 -22.93
C TYR A 97 -1.96 -13.39 -22.88
N ARG A 98 -2.06 -12.50 -23.87
CA ARG A 98 -1.12 -11.39 -24.07
C ARG A 98 -1.68 -10.02 -23.70
N HIS A 99 -2.99 -9.90 -23.52
CA HIS A 99 -3.65 -8.63 -23.20
C HIS A 99 -3.69 -8.40 -21.68
N ILE A 100 -2.60 -8.70 -21.00
CA ILE A 100 -2.41 -8.47 -19.56
C ILE A 100 -1.35 -7.40 -19.35
N VAL A 101 -1.68 -6.38 -18.53
CA VAL A 101 -0.79 -5.29 -18.17
C VAL A 101 -0.67 -5.24 -16.64
N GLY A 102 0.55 -5.23 -16.13
CA GLY A 102 0.80 -4.98 -14.72
C GLY A 102 0.65 -3.50 -14.40
N LEU A 103 -0.16 -3.16 -13.39
CA LEU A 103 -0.29 -1.79 -12.88
C LEU A 103 -0.23 -1.83 -11.36
N SER A 104 0.97 -1.64 -10.81
CA SER A 104 1.16 -1.81 -9.37
C SER A 104 2.34 -1.00 -8.84
N HIS A 105 2.35 -0.80 -7.52
CA HIS A 105 3.52 -0.24 -6.85
C HIS A 105 4.75 -1.16 -6.98
N GLN A 106 4.56 -2.48 -6.84
CA GLN A 106 5.64 -3.44 -6.92
C GLN A 106 6.31 -3.49 -8.30
N ALA A 107 5.58 -3.15 -9.37
CA ALA A 107 6.15 -3.04 -10.71
C ALA A 107 7.23 -1.94 -10.80
N SER A 108 7.22 -0.93 -9.94
CA SER A 108 8.27 0.08 -9.90
C SER A 108 9.65 -0.51 -9.57
N PHE A 109 9.69 -1.61 -8.81
CA PHE A 109 10.93 -2.30 -8.46
C PHE A 109 11.52 -3.16 -9.60
N LEU A 110 10.88 -3.21 -10.76
CA LEU A 110 11.49 -3.73 -11.99
C LEU A 110 12.59 -2.79 -12.50
N SER A 111 12.51 -1.49 -12.18
CA SER A 111 13.58 -0.54 -12.48
C SER A 111 14.70 -0.59 -11.43
N PRO A 112 15.97 -0.62 -11.85
CA PRO A 112 17.10 -0.45 -10.94
C PRO A 112 17.21 0.97 -10.36
N LEU A 113 16.51 1.95 -10.92
CA LEU A 113 16.52 3.34 -10.49
C LEU A 113 15.59 3.59 -9.28
N ALA A 114 14.60 2.71 -9.03
CA ALA A 114 13.76 2.80 -7.85
C ALA A 114 14.61 2.67 -6.57
N PRO A 115 14.39 3.49 -5.54
CA PRO A 115 15.21 3.52 -4.33
C PRO A 115 15.27 2.19 -3.60
N ARG A 116 16.48 1.82 -3.19
CA ARG A 116 16.77 0.65 -2.34
C ARG A 116 17.75 1.04 -1.25
N PRO A 117 17.60 0.51 -0.02
CA PRO A 117 18.57 0.76 1.03
C PRO A 117 19.91 0.09 0.71
N ALA A 118 21.00 0.87 0.64
CA ALA A 118 22.30 0.39 0.20
C ALA A 118 22.88 -0.74 1.07
N HIS A 119 22.51 -0.76 2.35
CA HIS A 119 22.99 -1.75 3.33
C HIS A 119 22.20 -3.06 3.31
N LEU A 120 21.07 -3.14 2.59
CA LEU A 120 20.18 -4.29 2.59
C LEU A 120 20.17 -4.98 1.24
N LYS A 121 20.83 -6.16 1.18
CA LYS A 121 20.76 -7.05 0.00
C LYS A 121 19.68 -8.10 0.25
N ALA A 122 18.68 -8.14 -0.61
CA ALA A 122 17.56 -9.08 -0.50
C ALA A 122 17.24 -9.76 -1.85
N PRO A 123 18.15 -10.62 -2.36
CA PRO A 123 17.99 -11.22 -3.69
C PRO A 123 16.70 -12.03 -3.85
N HIS A 124 16.19 -12.62 -2.77
CA HIS A 124 14.92 -13.35 -2.81
C HIS A 124 13.72 -12.39 -2.98
N ALA A 125 13.75 -11.21 -2.37
CA ALA A 125 12.69 -10.21 -2.53
C ALA A 125 12.75 -9.57 -3.93
N GLU A 126 13.94 -9.30 -4.46
CA GLU A 126 14.12 -8.85 -5.85
C GLU A 126 13.59 -9.88 -6.84
N TRP A 127 13.90 -11.18 -6.62
CA TRP A 127 13.34 -12.25 -7.42
C TRP A 127 11.80 -12.29 -7.34
N LEU A 128 11.24 -12.05 -6.15
CA LEU A 128 9.79 -12.00 -5.94
C LEU A 128 9.15 -10.88 -6.76
N PHE A 129 9.69 -9.67 -6.74
CA PHE A 129 9.16 -8.56 -7.55
C PHE A 129 9.14 -8.88 -9.04
N GLN A 130 10.15 -9.61 -9.54
CA GLN A 130 10.26 -9.97 -10.94
C GLN A 130 9.37 -11.15 -11.36
N ASN A 131 9.02 -12.06 -10.44
CA ASN A 131 8.46 -13.36 -10.82
C ASN A 131 7.08 -13.68 -10.21
N TYR A 132 6.69 -13.02 -9.11
CA TYR A 132 5.46 -13.37 -8.38
C TYR A 132 4.19 -13.08 -9.19
N ALA A 133 4.12 -11.93 -9.81
CA ALA A 133 2.99 -11.49 -10.66
C ALA A 133 3.54 -10.87 -11.95
N SER A 134 4.43 -11.60 -12.64
CA SER A 134 5.12 -11.11 -13.81
C SER A 134 4.16 -10.93 -14.98
N CYS A 135 4.12 -9.70 -15.52
CA CYS A 135 3.45 -9.34 -16.75
C CYS A 135 4.48 -8.91 -17.80
N ALA A 136 4.19 -9.15 -19.08
CA ALA A 136 5.09 -8.78 -20.17
C ALA A 136 5.26 -7.26 -20.31
N ARG A 137 4.24 -6.50 -19.92
CA ARG A 137 4.20 -5.05 -19.89
C ARG A 137 3.72 -4.61 -18.52
N SER A 138 4.39 -3.61 -17.94
CA SER A 138 4.07 -3.16 -16.60
C SER A 138 4.22 -1.65 -16.45
N ILE A 139 3.35 -1.06 -15.67
CA ILE A 139 3.36 0.33 -15.23
C ILE A 139 3.63 0.31 -13.74
N GLY A 140 4.69 1.00 -13.32
CA GLY A 140 5.06 1.17 -11.92
C GLY A 140 4.39 2.40 -11.31
N LEU A 141 4.09 2.32 -10.02
CA LEU A 141 3.65 3.47 -9.22
C LEU A 141 4.64 3.67 -8.07
N HIS A 142 5.18 4.90 -7.90
CA HIS A 142 6.05 5.21 -6.79
C HIS A 142 5.88 6.67 -6.34
N PHE A 143 6.52 7.08 -5.24
CA PHE A 143 6.45 8.46 -4.73
C PHE A 143 7.02 9.50 -5.71
N GLU A 144 7.92 9.09 -6.59
CA GLU A 144 8.48 9.88 -7.68
C GLU A 144 8.63 9.01 -8.94
N SER A 145 8.66 9.63 -10.10
CA SER A 145 8.88 8.95 -11.38
C SER A 145 10.37 8.67 -11.58
N TYR A 146 10.85 7.55 -11.05
CA TYR A 146 12.27 7.16 -11.12
C TYR A 146 12.68 6.61 -12.50
N ASP A 147 11.71 6.25 -13.35
CA ASP A 147 11.93 5.68 -14.68
C ASP A 147 10.71 5.99 -15.55
N ASP A 148 10.84 5.85 -16.87
CA ASP A 148 9.81 6.24 -17.85
C ASP A 148 8.47 5.51 -17.71
N PHE A 149 8.48 4.28 -17.16
CA PHE A 149 7.27 3.51 -16.90
C PHE A 149 6.75 3.64 -15.47
N ILE A 150 7.36 4.52 -14.64
CA ILE A 150 7.00 4.72 -13.23
C ILE A 150 6.30 6.07 -13.08
N TYR A 151 5.04 6.01 -12.66
CA TYR A 151 4.19 7.18 -12.40
C TYR A 151 4.10 7.49 -10.91
N THR A 152 3.75 8.73 -10.60
CA THR A 152 3.47 9.17 -9.22
C THR A 152 2.21 8.50 -8.67
N PRO A 153 1.97 8.54 -7.33
CA PRO A 153 0.86 7.82 -6.73
C PRO A 153 -0.50 8.22 -7.29
N VAL A 154 -1.35 7.23 -7.51
CA VAL A 154 -2.77 7.46 -7.77
C VAL A 154 -3.49 7.62 -6.45
N ILE A 155 -3.94 8.83 -6.18
CA ILE A 155 -4.65 9.19 -4.95
C ILE A 155 -6.15 8.98 -5.16
N ARG A 156 -6.77 8.16 -4.30
CA ARG A 156 -8.20 7.83 -4.41
C ARG A 156 -9.10 9.07 -4.28
N PRO A 157 -10.26 9.09 -4.95
CA PRO A 157 -11.15 10.25 -4.98
C PRO A 157 -11.56 10.77 -3.59
N GLY A 158 -11.80 9.86 -2.63
CA GLY A 158 -12.16 10.24 -1.26
C GLY A 158 -11.07 11.05 -0.54
N ILE A 159 -9.79 10.80 -0.81
CA ILE A 159 -8.67 11.61 -0.27
C ILE A 159 -8.56 12.94 -1.00
N ARG A 160 -8.72 12.95 -2.34
CA ARG A 160 -8.67 14.20 -3.12
C ARG A 160 -9.77 15.20 -2.73
N ALA A 161 -10.91 14.69 -2.26
CA ALA A 161 -12.04 15.51 -1.83
C ALA A 161 -11.92 16.10 -0.42
N LEU A 162 -10.94 15.62 0.40
CA LEU A 162 -10.78 16.11 1.77
C LEU A 162 -10.34 17.58 1.81
N GLN A 163 -10.97 18.32 2.69
CA GLN A 163 -10.58 19.70 3.01
C GLN A 163 -9.76 19.69 4.30
N THR A 164 -8.46 19.63 4.16
CA THR A 164 -7.56 19.49 5.30
C THR A 164 -7.56 20.74 6.18
N SER A 165 -7.87 20.58 7.47
CA SER A 165 -7.50 21.54 8.51
C SER A 165 -6.14 21.12 9.12
N ARG A 166 -5.41 22.11 9.65
CA ARG A 166 -4.11 21.87 10.30
C ARG A 166 -4.13 22.26 11.79
N ASP A 167 -5.31 22.58 12.29
CA ASP A 167 -5.47 23.21 13.62
C ASP A 167 -5.65 22.18 14.74
N ASN A 168 -5.82 20.91 14.40
CA ASN A 168 -5.97 19.83 15.37
C ASN A 168 -4.57 19.29 15.77
N PRO A 169 -4.21 19.28 17.07
CA PRO A 169 -2.93 18.76 17.54
C PRO A 169 -2.79 17.24 17.44
N GLU A 170 -3.84 16.52 17.08
CA GLU A 170 -3.83 15.06 17.03
C GLU A 170 -2.82 14.50 16.02
N ILE A 171 -2.13 13.45 16.43
CA ILE A 171 -1.33 12.61 15.55
C ILE A 171 -2.05 11.29 15.30
N LEU A 172 -2.29 11.02 14.03
CA LEU A 172 -2.87 9.75 13.59
C LEU A 172 -1.79 8.67 13.54
N VAL A 173 -2.08 7.50 14.16
CA VAL A 173 -1.15 6.37 14.22
C VAL A 173 -1.75 5.15 13.56
N TYR A 174 -1.02 4.59 12.57
CA TYR A 174 -1.40 3.33 11.91
C TYR A 174 -0.18 2.41 11.75
N LEU A 175 0.08 1.62 12.79
CA LEU A 175 1.20 0.67 12.87
C LEU A 175 0.70 -0.76 13.18
N PRO A 176 -0.13 -1.35 12.31
CA PRO A 176 -0.85 -2.60 12.58
C PRO A 176 0.05 -3.85 12.70
N ALA A 177 1.35 -3.71 12.47
CA ALA A 177 2.35 -4.74 12.65
C ALA A 177 2.88 -4.83 14.09
N TYR A 178 2.60 -3.82 14.92
CA TYR A 178 3.05 -3.75 16.30
C TYR A 178 1.89 -3.99 17.26
N GLY A 179 2.17 -4.65 18.38
CA GLY A 179 1.18 -4.86 19.43
C GLY A 179 0.84 -3.56 20.18
N ASP A 180 -0.42 -3.40 20.56
CA ASP A 180 -0.96 -2.17 21.17
C ASP A 180 -0.21 -1.75 22.45
N ASN A 181 0.15 -2.69 23.31
CA ASN A 181 0.90 -2.39 24.54
C ASN A 181 2.29 -1.81 24.22
N LEU A 182 3.01 -2.41 23.27
CA LEU A 182 4.33 -1.92 22.84
C LEU A 182 4.25 -0.52 22.24
N LEU A 183 3.20 -0.28 21.45
CA LEU A 183 2.93 1.01 20.85
C LEU A 183 2.59 2.06 21.91
N ARG A 184 1.73 1.73 22.86
CA ARG A 184 1.38 2.58 24.00
C ARG A 184 2.62 2.98 24.82
N ASP A 185 3.46 2.01 25.18
CA ASP A 185 4.68 2.24 25.96
C ASP A 185 5.65 3.17 25.22
N PHE A 186 5.81 2.94 23.92
CA PHE A 186 6.66 3.78 23.07
C PHE A 186 6.14 5.22 23.00
N LEU A 187 4.86 5.41 22.69
CA LEU A 187 4.25 6.73 22.57
C LEU A 187 4.20 7.48 23.90
N SER A 188 3.91 6.80 25.02
CA SER A 188 3.95 7.39 26.35
C SER A 188 5.35 7.88 26.74
N ARG A 189 6.38 7.14 26.33
CA ARG A 189 7.76 7.46 26.67
C ARG A 189 8.34 8.60 25.85
N TYR A 190 7.99 8.67 24.56
CA TYR A 190 8.65 9.57 23.61
C TYR A 190 7.79 10.74 23.14
N GLY A 191 6.47 10.69 23.38
CA GLY A 191 5.53 11.77 23.10
C GLY A 191 4.46 11.93 24.17
N PRO A 192 4.85 12.13 25.46
CA PRO A 192 3.92 12.10 26.60
C PRO A 192 2.87 13.22 26.56
N GLU A 193 3.16 14.35 25.90
CA GLU A 193 2.26 15.49 25.81
C GLU A 193 1.33 15.48 24.57
N GLN A 194 1.54 14.50 23.67
CA GLN A 194 0.81 14.43 22.39
C GLN A 194 -0.53 13.71 22.55
N GLU A 195 -1.57 14.19 21.85
CA GLU A 195 -2.83 13.47 21.66
C GLU A 195 -2.65 12.47 20.49
N TRP A 196 -2.95 11.20 20.76
CA TRP A 196 -2.75 10.11 19.82
C TRP A 196 -4.08 9.48 19.40
N VAL A 197 -4.33 9.40 18.10
CA VAL A 197 -5.46 8.66 17.52
C VAL A 197 -4.90 7.42 16.83
N ILE A 198 -5.20 6.24 17.36
CA ILE A 198 -4.55 4.99 16.98
C ILE A 198 -5.57 4.04 16.37
N PHE A 199 -5.29 3.57 15.15
CA PHE A 199 -6.08 2.52 14.51
C PHE A 199 -5.43 1.16 14.71
N SER A 200 -6.15 0.28 15.43
CA SER A 200 -5.67 -1.06 15.80
C SER A 200 -6.56 -2.16 15.23
N LYS A 201 -5.94 -3.31 14.92
CA LYS A 201 -6.64 -4.53 14.48
C LYS A 201 -7.23 -5.34 15.65
N THR A 202 -6.81 -5.06 16.86
CA THR A 202 -7.23 -5.82 18.08
C THR A 202 -8.38 -5.16 18.80
N VAL A 203 -8.57 -3.85 18.60
CA VAL A 203 -9.66 -3.08 19.19
C VAL A 203 -10.94 -3.29 18.36
N GLN A 204 -12.05 -3.56 19.02
CA GLN A 204 -13.35 -3.79 18.38
C GLN A 204 -14.26 -2.56 18.45
N GLU A 205 -14.08 -1.70 19.44
CA GLU A 205 -14.84 -0.48 19.67
C GLU A 205 -13.90 0.68 19.99
N SER A 206 -14.37 1.89 19.76
CA SER A 206 -13.57 3.08 20.05
C SER A 206 -13.44 3.31 21.55
N ILE A 207 -12.21 3.47 22.04
CA ILE A 207 -11.88 3.63 23.46
C ILE A 207 -10.97 4.84 23.62
N LYS A 208 -11.30 5.73 24.57
CA LYS A 208 -10.43 6.85 24.95
C LYS A 208 -9.83 6.60 26.33
N GLU A 209 -8.51 6.64 26.43
CA GLU A 209 -7.73 6.44 27.64
C GLU A 209 -6.68 7.56 27.78
N GLY A 210 -7.00 8.59 28.52
CA GLY A 210 -6.14 9.77 28.61
C GLY A 210 -5.89 10.43 27.26
N ARG A 211 -4.63 10.45 26.82
CA ARG A 211 -4.19 11.01 25.53
C ARG A 211 -4.28 10.03 24.37
N PHE A 212 -4.75 8.82 24.59
CA PHE A 212 -4.87 7.77 23.58
C PHE A 212 -6.33 7.57 23.21
N THR A 213 -6.66 7.74 21.96
CA THR A 213 -7.95 7.34 21.39
C THR A 213 -7.70 6.17 20.44
N TRP A 214 -8.24 5.01 20.79
CA TRP A 214 -8.10 3.79 20.00
C TRP A 214 -9.35 3.56 19.19
N HIS A 215 -9.16 3.22 17.93
CA HIS A 215 -10.25 2.88 17.02
C HIS A 215 -10.00 1.52 16.35
N PRO A 216 -11.07 0.77 16.04
CA PRO A 216 -10.95 -0.38 15.15
C PRO A 216 -10.39 0.04 13.79
N ALA A 217 -9.60 -0.83 13.18
CA ALA A 217 -9.13 -0.60 11.82
C ALA A 217 -10.32 -0.54 10.86
N GLY A 218 -10.51 0.61 10.20
CA GLY A 218 -11.61 0.82 9.25
C GLY A 218 -11.40 2.10 8.44
N ASP A 219 -11.95 2.13 7.22
CA ASP A 219 -11.61 3.17 6.24
C ASP A 219 -12.31 4.50 6.51
N ALA A 220 -13.62 4.52 6.78
CA ALA A 220 -14.39 5.76 6.92
C ALA A 220 -13.92 6.61 8.10
N LEU A 221 -13.74 6.00 9.27
CA LEU A 221 -13.28 6.70 10.47
C LEU A 221 -11.81 7.13 10.33
N PHE A 222 -10.99 6.31 9.65
CA PHE A 222 -9.60 6.66 9.33
C PHE A 222 -9.53 7.93 8.46
N LEU A 223 -10.35 8.04 7.43
CA LEU A 223 -10.41 9.21 6.56
C LEU A 223 -10.82 10.47 7.32
N GLN A 224 -11.82 10.37 8.20
CA GLN A 224 -12.27 11.46 9.04
C GLN A 224 -11.13 12.01 9.92
N HIS A 225 -10.39 11.15 10.60
CA HIS A 225 -9.24 11.57 11.41
C HIS A 225 -8.08 12.04 10.54
N LEU A 226 -7.84 11.41 9.38
CA LEU A 226 -6.79 11.85 8.47
C LEU A 226 -7.04 13.27 7.95
N GLU A 227 -8.29 13.68 7.75
CA GLU A 227 -8.65 15.05 7.36
C GLU A 227 -8.18 16.09 8.36
N HIS A 228 -8.30 15.79 9.65
CA HIS A 228 -8.06 16.76 10.74
C HIS A 228 -6.69 16.63 11.41
N ALA A 229 -6.07 15.46 11.38
CA ALA A 229 -4.78 15.22 12.04
C ALA A 229 -3.69 16.19 11.59
N SER A 230 -2.83 16.64 12.51
CA SER A 230 -1.66 17.47 12.18
C SER A 230 -0.52 16.67 11.55
N GLY A 231 -0.47 15.36 11.76
CA GLY A 231 0.54 14.47 11.22
C GLY A 231 0.15 13.02 11.35
N VAL A 232 0.92 12.16 10.67
CA VAL A 232 0.70 10.72 10.61
C VAL A 232 1.98 9.97 10.96
N LEU A 233 1.88 9.01 11.88
CA LEU A 233 2.89 8.01 12.17
C LEU A 233 2.38 6.66 11.67
N CYS A 234 3.00 6.09 10.64
CA CYS A 234 2.51 4.84 10.05
C CYS A 234 3.63 3.89 9.60
N GLY A 235 3.25 2.72 9.12
CA GLY A 235 4.17 1.83 8.42
C GLY A 235 4.64 2.43 7.09
N ALA A 236 5.79 1.97 6.59
CA ALA A 236 6.31 2.41 5.30
C ALA A 236 5.66 1.66 4.11
N GLY A 237 4.35 1.42 4.17
CA GLY A 237 3.56 1.01 3.01
C GLY A 237 3.55 2.10 1.93
N PHE A 238 2.87 1.85 0.83
CA PHE A 238 2.82 2.84 -0.25
C PHE A 238 1.65 3.82 -0.10
N GLU A 239 0.44 3.32 0.15
CA GLU A 239 -0.80 4.10 0.08
C GLU A 239 -0.89 5.18 1.18
N THR A 240 -0.81 4.79 2.46
CA THR A 240 -0.97 5.75 3.58
C THR A 240 0.08 6.86 3.57
N PRO A 241 1.39 6.59 3.34
CA PRO A 241 2.37 7.65 3.14
C PRO A 241 2.06 8.56 1.96
N ALA A 242 1.64 8.01 0.82
CA ALA A 242 1.29 8.82 -0.35
C ALA A 242 0.10 9.75 -0.07
N GLU A 243 -0.99 9.23 0.51
CA GLU A 243 -2.15 10.01 0.90
C GLU A 243 -1.80 11.13 1.91
N THR A 244 -0.95 10.80 2.88
CA THR A 244 -0.46 11.77 3.89
C THR A 244 0.33 12.91 3.25
N LEU A 245 1.27 12.60 2.36
CA LEU A 245 2.07 13.59 1.66
C LEU A 245 1.25 14.43 0.68
N PHE A 246 0.27 13.81 0.01
CA PHE A 246 -0.66 14.53 -0.86
C PHE A 246 -1.45 15.59 -0.09
N LEU A 247 -1.90 15.27 1.12
CA LEU A 247 -2.64 16.18 2.00
C LEU A 247 -1.73 17.23 2.68
N GLY A 248 -0.41 17.16 2.48
CA GLY A 248 0.55 18.08 3.08
C GLY A 248 0.66 17.94 4.60
N LYS A 249 0.39 16.78 5.14
CA LYS A 249 0.55 16.52 6.57
C LYS A 249 1.98 16.04 6.86
N LYS A 250 2.47 16.35 8.06
CA LYS A 250 3.78 15.80 8.47
C LYS A 250 3.69 14.28 8.60
N LEU A 251 4.73 13.60 8.15
CA LEU A 251 4.79 12.16 8.08
C LEU A 251 6.03 11.63 8.79
N MET A 252 5.84 10.61 9.63
CA MET A 252 6.91 9.75 10.10
C MET A 252 6.55 8.30 9.77
N VAL A 253 7.51 7.52 9.26
CA VAL A 253 7.28 6.12 8.94
C VAL A 253 8.19 5.18 9.74
N ILE A 254 7.65 3.99 10.08
CA ILE A 254 8.40 2.90 10.70
C ILE A 254 8.16 1.65 9.84
N PRO A 255 9.14 1.23 9.01
CA PRO A 255 8.99 0.05 8.17
C PRO A 255 8.90 -1.23 9.02
N MET A 256 8.14 -2.19 8.54
CA MET A 256 8.08 -3.52 9.13
C MET A 256 9.43 -4.22 8.97
N LYS A 257 9.92 -4.84 10.04
CA LYS A 257 11.17 -5.61 10.00
C LYS A 257 11.07 -6.76 8.99
N HIS A 258 12.14 -6.94 8.20
CA HIS A 258 12.25 -7.99 7.18
C HIS A 258 11.23 -7.90 6.03
N GLN A 259 10.58 -6.77 5.87
CA GLN A 259 9.72 -6.50 4.72
C GLN A 259 10.44 -5.55 3.76
N PHE A 260 11.04 -6.14 2.71
CA PHE A 260 11.95 -5.44 1.80
C PHE A 260 11.31 -4.28 1.05
N GLU A 261 10.06 -4.42 0.60
CA GLU A 261 9.30 -3.35 -0.04
C GLU A 261 9.19 -2.12 0.87
N GLN A 262 8.83 -2.32 2.15
CA GLN A 262 8.75 -1.20 3.09
C GLN A 262 10.12 -0.59 3.39
N ALA A 263 11.18 -1.38 3.37
CA ALA A 263 12.54 -0.84 3.50
C ALA A 263 12.91 0.05 2.29
N CYS A 264 12.53 -0.34 1.08
CA CYS A 264 12.70 0.46 -0.14
C CYS A 264 11.85 1.74 -0.09
N ASN A 265 10.59 1.62 0.32
CA ASN A 265 9.70 2.77 0.49
C ASN A 265 10.21 3.76 1.53
N ALA A 266 10.70 3.26 2.68
CA ALA A 266 11.31 4.09 3.71
C ALA A 266 12.56 4.82 3.20
N GLU A 267 13.39 4.17 2.37
CA GLU A 267 14.53 4.83 1.72
C GLU A 267 14.10 5.93 0.74
N ALA A 268 13.06 5.68 -0.06
CA ALA A 268 12.49 6.69 -0.94
C ALA A 268 11.96 7.90 -0.15
N LEU A 269 11.17 7.64 0.89
CA LEU A 269 10.60 8.66 1.77
C LEU A 269 11.69 9.45 2.51
N ARG A 270 12.76 8.78 2.97
CA ARG A 270 13.91 9.42 3.59
C ARG A 270 14.60 10.40 2.63
N ARG A 271 14.77 10.04 1.35
CA ARG A 271 15.31 10.96 0.31
C ARG A 271 14.42 12.17 0.09
N MET A 272 13.12 12.03 0.32
CA MET A 272 12.13 13.12 0.26
C MET A 272 12.07 13.96 1.55
N GLY A 273 12.92 13.67 2.56
CA GLY A 273 12.97 14.40 3.84
C GLY A 273 11.96 13.91 4.89
N VAL A 274 11.30 12.78 4.67
CA VAL A 274 10.38 12.19 5.66
C VAL A 274 11.17 11.57 6.80
N ALA A 275 10.69 11.73 8.03
CA ALA A 275 11.25 11.09 9.21
C ALA A 275 11.06 9.57 9.16
N VAL A 276 12.12 8.80 9.41
CA VAL A 276 12.12 7.34 9.33
C VAL A 276 12.69 6.74 10.62
N GLY A 277 11.88 5.95 11.34
CA GLY A 277 12.34 5.08 12.43
C GLY A 277 12.60 3.66 11.90
N GLN A 278 13.48 2.90 12.58
CA GLN A 278 13.78 1.52 12.20
C GLN A 278 12.96 0.46 12.99
N GLY A 279 12.23 0.90 14.01
CA GLY A 279 11.40 0.08 14.88
C GLY A 279 10.85 0.92 16.03
N LEU A 280 10.17 0.31 16.99
CA LEU A 280 9.74 0.98 18.23
C LEU A 280 10.86 0.89 19.28
N ASP A 281 11.97 1.57 19.04
CA ASP A 281 13.17 1.57 19.86
C ASP A 281 13.59 3.00 20.27
N ALA A 282 14.69 3.11 21.02
CA ALA A 282 15.17 4.39 21.51
C ALA A 282 15.57 5.35 20.40
N ALA A 283 16.17 4.85 19.30
CA ALA A 283 16.56 5.67 18.17
C ALA A 283 15.34 6.27 17.45
N ALA A 284 14.33 5.45 17.18
CA ALA A 284 13.05 5.92 16.63
C ALA A 284 12.33 6.88 17.60
N GLY A 285 12.48 6.68 18.90
CA GLY A 285 11.94 7.58 19.91
C GLY A 285 12.58 8.97 19.89
N ILE A 286 13.88 9.06 19.64
CA ILE A 286 14.58 10.33 19.42
C ILE A 286 14.05 10.99 18.16
N THR A 287 13.98 10.25 17.04
CA THR A 287 13.42 10.73 15.77
C THR A 287 11.98 11.25 15.95
N LEU A 288 11.15 10.54 16.73
CA LEU A 288 9.78 10.97 17.04
C LEU A 288 9.74 12.30 17.77
N ARG A 289 10.58 12.49 18.80
CA ARG A 289 10.68 13.76 19.55
C ARG A 289 11.12 14.93 18.68
N GLU A 290 12.04 14.71 17.75
CA GLU A 290 12.51 15.71 16.79
C GLU A 290 11.44 16.03 15.73
N TRP A 291 10.64 15.04 15.33
CA TRP A 291 9.60 15.18 14.33
C TRP A 291 8.32 15.86 14.86
N LEU A 292 7.93 15.61 16.11
CA LEU A 292 6.67 16.14 16.68
C LEU A 292 6.55 17.68 16.58
N PRO A 293 7.57 18.50 16.88
CA PRO A 293 7.48 19.95 16.78
C PRO A 293 7.61 20.49 15.35
N GLN A 294 7.94 19.65 14.35
CA GLN A 294 8.13 20.11 12.99
C GLN A 294 6.81 20.56 12.35
N PRO A 295 6.85 21.61 11.52
CA PRO A 295 5.68 22.06 10.77
C PRO A 295 5.25 20.99 9.74
N PRO A 296 3.98 21.04 9.27
CA PRO A 296 3.54 20.23 8.15
C PRO A 296 4.38 20.50 6.90
N ALA A 297 4.60 19.46 6.09
CA ALA A 297 5.24 19.61 4.78
C ALA A 297 4.26 20.24 3.77
N PRO A 298 4.76 20.92 2.72
CA PRO A 298 3.90 21.33 1.62
C PRO A 298 3.25 20.09 0.96
N PRO A 299 1.97 20.19 0.54
CA PRO A 299 1.28 19.12 -0.18
C PRO A 299 2.05 18.71 -1.44
N LYS A 300 2.11 17.42 -1.71
CA LYS A 300 2.62 16.92 -2.98
C LYS A 300 1.58 17.12 -4.07
N ALA A 301 1.92 17.90 -5.08
CA ALA A 301 1.05 18.20 -6.23
C ALA A 301 1.04 17.07 -7.26
N TRP A 302 0.68 15.85 -6.83
CA TRP A 302 0.54 14.72 -7.76
C TRP A 302 -0.76 14.85 -8.55
N PRO A 303 -0.68 14.84 -9.91
CA PRO A 303 -1.86 14.91 -10.75
C PRO A 303 -2.69 13.64 -10.64
N ASP A 304 -3.93 13.71 -11.08
CA ASP A 304 -4.75 12.52 -11.24
C ASP A 304 -4.41 11.83 -12.56
N HIS A 305 -3.65 10.76 -12.46
CA HIS A 305 -3.27 9.95 -13.61
C HIS A 305 -4.26 8.81 -13.91
N SER A 306 -5.33 8.64 -13.13
CA SER A 306 -6.18 7.44 -13.19
C SER A 306 -6.72 7.18 -14.59
N HIS A 307 -7.29 8.19 -15.24
CA HIS A 307 -7.77 8.07 -16.62
C HIS A 307 -6.63 7.74 -17.60
N HIS A 308 -5.52 8.50 -17.56
CA HIS A 308 -4.39 8.29 -18.43
C HIS A 308 -3.79 6.87 -18.30
N LEU A 309 -3.67 6.37 -17.07
CA LEU A 309 -3.12 5.02 -16.83
C LEU A 309 -4.05 3.91 -17.32
N VAL A 310 -5.37 4.12 -17.27
CA VAL A 310 -6.33 3.19 -17.88
C VAL A 310 -6.15 3.16 -19.40
N GLU A 311 -6.12 4.32 -20.06
CA GLU A 311 -5.88 4.42 -21.51
C GLU A 311 -4.55 3.76 -21.90
N LEU A 312 -3.49 4.04 -21.14
CA LEU A 312 -2.18 3.42 -21.37
C LEU A 312 -2.22 1.88 -21.26
N CYS A 313 -3.03 1.32 -20.34
CA CYS A 313 -3.22 -0.13 -20.26
C CYS A 313 -3.87 -0.69 -21.51
N PHE A 314 -4.87 0.00 -22.10
CA PHE A 314 -5.49 -0.40 -23.36
C PHE A 314 -4.48 -0.33 -24.52
N ASP A 315 -3.73 0.76 -24.65
CA ASP A 315 -2.70 0.90 -25.68
C ASP A 315 -1.62 -0.18 -25.57
N MET A 316 -1.14 -0.44 -24.37
CA MET A 316 -0.14 -1.48 -24.11
C MET A 316 -0.68 -2.89 -24.37
N SER A 317 -1.98 -3.13 -24.24
CA SER A 317 -2.59 -4.43 -24.56
C SER A 317 -2.70 -4.70 -26.06
N GLY A 318 -2.58 -3.65 -26.89
CA GLY A 318 -2.82 -3.71 -28.35
C GLY A 318 -4.30 -3.58 -28.71
N GLN A 319 -5.13 -3.08 -27.79
CA GLN A 319 -6.57 -2.82 -27.93
C GLN A 319 -6.88 -1.33 -28.13
N SER A 320 -5.93 -0.57 -28.69
CA SER A 320 -6.17 0.85 -29.06
C SER A 320 -7.31 0.91 -30.07
N THR A 321 -8.31 1.74 -29.77
CA THR A 321 -9.48 2.01 -30.66
C THR A 321 -9.09 2.83 -31.86
#